data_bf16e21310b6a1c07c1a993615af5f86
#
_entry.id   bf16e21310b6a1c07c1a993615af5f86
#
_cell.length_a   1.000
_cell.length_b   1.000
_cell.length_c   1.000
_cell.angle_alpha   90.00
_cell.angle_beta   90.00
_cell.angle_gamma   90.00
#
_symmetry.space_group_name_H-M   'P 1'
#
loop_
_entity.id
_entity.type
_entity.pdbx_description
1 polymer ?
#
loop_
_entity_poly.entity_id
_entity_poly.type
_entity_poly.pdbx_seq_one_letter_code
_entity_poly.pdbx_strand_id
1 'polypeptide(L)'
;MNTESREKNKKFGFKRFLRSFKFSYDGLKYAYRFEQSMTLHLVCTILVIILGIWLQISPLEWAVCIIGVGLIMALELLNTAIEAVVDLASPEIHPLAKIAKDTASAAVGMYCLIAFIAGCFIFGPKIIALL
;
A
#
# COMPACT_ATOMS: atom_id res chain seq x y z
N MET A 1 3.94 12.80 25.88
CA MET A 1 2.80 13.63 25.40
C MET A 1 1.68 13.45 26.40
N ASN A 2 1.33 14.51 27.16
CA ASN A 2 0.41 14.46 28.30
C ASN A 2 -1.03 14.19 27.82
N THR A 3 -1.84 13.47 28.62
CA THR A 3 -3.25 13.13 28.34
C THR A 3 -4.11 14.37 28.04
N GLU A 4 -3.89 15.49 28.74
CA GLU A 4 -4.57 16.77 28.46
C GLU A 4 -4.28 17.35 27.07
N SER A 5 -3.08 17.16 26.53
CA SER A 5 -2.76 17.59 25.16
C SER A 5 -3.44 16.71 24.10
N ARG A 6 -3.71 15.44 24.44
CA ARG A 6 -4.51 14.53 23.59
C ARG A 6 -5.99 14.95 23.54
N GLU A 7 -6.57 15.37 24.67
CA GLU A 7 -7.98 15.78 24.74
C GLU A 7 -8.24 17.13 24.06
N LYS A 8 -7.35 18.12 24.23
CA LYS A 8 -7.42 19.40 23.51
C LYS A 8 -7.34 19.24 21.99
N ASN A 9 -6.65 18.21 21.52
CA ASN A 9 -6.55 17.90 20.09
C ASN A 9 -7.75 17.10 19.52
N LYS A 10 -8.69 16.63 20.35
CA LYS A 10 -9.86 15.86 19.91
C LYS A 10 -11.04 16.72 19.42
N LYS A 11 -11.00 18.04 19.55
CA LYS A 11 -12.09 18.90 19.05
C LYS A 11 -12.18 18.81 17.54
N PHE A 12 -13.37 18.41 17.07
CA PHE A 12 -13.72 18.37 15.65
C PHE A 12 -13.56 19.75 15.03
N GLY A 13 -12.77 19.88 13.95
CA GLY A 13 -12.54 21.16 13.31
C GLY A 13 -11.92 21.00 11.92
N PHE A 14 -12.32 21.87 11.00
CA PHE A 14 -11.87 21.87 9.61
C PHE A 14 -10.33 21.96 9.48
N LYS A 15 -9.66 22.73 10.34
CA LYS A 15 -8.19 22.79 10.40
C LYS A 15 -7.55 21.44 10.73
N ARG A 16 -8.20 20.63 11.57
CA ARG A 16 -7.71 19.28 11.90
C ARG A 16 -7.90 18.32 10.72
N PHE A 17 -9.04 18.43 10.04
CA PHE A 17 -9.28 17.66 8.81
C PHE A 17 -8.22 17.97 7.75
N LEU A 18 -7.92 19.24 7.48
CA LEU A 18 -6.84 19.62 6.54
C LEU A 18 -5.47 19.12 7.00
N ARG A 19 -5.21 19.11 8.31
CA ARG A 19 -3.94 18.61 8.86
C ARG A 19 -3.77 17.10 8.64
N SER A 20 -4.86 16.32 8.60
CA SER A 20 -4.78 14.89 8.32
C SER A 20 -4.25 14.59 6.91
N PHE A 21 -4.59 15.40 5.91
CA PHE A 21 -4.01 15.27 4.57
C PHE A 21 -2.51 15.53 4.55
N LYS A 22 -2.03 16.49 5.35
CA LYS A 22 -0.60 16.72 5.48
C LYS A 22 0.10 15.48 6.06
N PHE A 23 -0.45 14.88 7.12
CA PHE A 23 0.13 13.67 7.71
C PHE A 23 0.11 12.48 6.73
N SER A 24 -0.97 12.32 5.97
CA SER A 24 -1.05 11.30 4.93
C SER A 24 0.02 11.52 3.84
N TYR A 25 0.20 12.77 3.40
CA TYR A 25 1.24 13.12 2.44
C TYR A 25 2.66 12.85 3.00
N ASP A 26 2.92 13.24 4.23
CA ASP A 26 4.23 13.03 4.88
C ASP A 26 4.54 11.53 5.02
N GLY A 27 3.55 10.70 5.39
CA GLY A 27 3.68 9.25 5.46
C GLY A 27 3.94 8.62 4.09
N LEU A 28 3.19 9.03 3.07
CA LEU A 28 3.36 8.55 1.70
C LEU A 28 4.75 8.94 1.16
N LYS A 29 5.18 10.18 1.38
CA LYS A 29 6.50 10.67 1.00
C LYS A 29 7.62 9.87 1.68
N TYR A 30 7.45 9.53 2.96
CA TYR A 30 8.40 8.69 3.68
C TYR A 30 8.53 7.31 3.02
N ALA A 31 7.41 6.63 2.80
CA ALA A 31 7.39 5.30 2.20
C ALA A 31 8.05 5.30 0.80
N TYR A 32 7.71 6.23 -0.09
CA TYR A 32 8.37 6.34 -1.40
C TYR A 32 9.86 6.67 -1.36
N ARG A 33 10.33 7.29 -0.28
CA ARG A 33 11.75 7.64 -0.15
C ARG A 33 12.60 6.51 0.39
N PHE A 34 12.05 5.68 1.27
CA PHE A 34 12.81 4.71 2.04
C PHE A 34 12.46 3.25 1.71
N GLU A 35 11.26 2.99 1.15
CA GLU A 35 10.83 1.64 0.81
C GLU A 35 10.98 1.39 -0.70
N GLN A 36 11.88 0.47 -1.06
CA GLN A 36 12.08 0.07 -2.45
C GLN A 36 10.83 -0.55 -3.07
N SER A 37 10.06 -1.31 -2.29
CA SER A 37 8.81 -1.95 -2.68
C SER A 37 7.77 -0.94 -3.19
N MET A 38 7.64 0.23 -2.55
CA MET A 38 6.75 1.30 -3.00
C MET A 38 7.05 1.76 -4.43
N THR A 39 8.34 1.88 -4.77
CA THR A 39 8.76 2.25 -6.14
C THR A 39 8.41 1.14 -7.13
N LEU A 40 8.62 -0.13 -6.75
CA LEU A 40 8.25 -1.28 -7.59
C LEU A 40 6.74 -1.32 -7.84
N HIS A 41 5.93 -1.13 -6.80
CA HIS A 41 4.47 -1.08 -6.93
C HIS A 41 3.99 0.07 -7.82
N LEU A 42 4.66 1.23 -7.77
CA LEU A 42 4.36 2.34 -8.68
C LEU A 42 4.64 1.96 -10.15
N VAL A 43 5.77 1.32 -10.42
CA VAL A 43 6.11 0.86 -11.78
C VAL A 43 5.07 -0.16 -12.26
N CYS A 44 4.71 -1.15 -11.42
CA CYS A 44 3.66 -2.12 -11.75
C CYS A 44 2.31 -1.44 -12.02
N THR A 45 1.96 -0.42 -11.23
CA THR A 45 0.74 0.37 -11.43
C THR A 45 0.72 1.06 -12.79
N ILE A 46 1.82 1.67 -13.18
CA ILE A 46 1.95 2.32 -14.50
C ILE A 46 1.79 1.29 -15.61
N LEU A 47 2.41 0.11 -15.47
CA LEU A 47 2.25 -0.98 -16.45
C LEU A 47 0.80 -1.46 -16.55
N VAL A 48 0.11 -1.62 -15.44
CA VAL A 48 -1.32 -1.99 -15.42
C VAL A 48 -2.17 -0.93 -16.14
N ILE A 49 -1.89 0.35 -15.93
CA ILE A 49 -2.60 1.43 -16.62
C ILE A 49 -2.34 1.39 -18.13
N ILE A 50 -1.08 1.26 -18.55
CA ILE A 50 -0.72 1.18 -19.97
C ILE A 50 -1.38 -0.01 -20.63
N LEU A 51 -1.28 -1.19 -20.04
CA LEU A 51 -1.92 -2.42 -20.56
C LEU A 51 -3.44 -2.30 -20.58
N GLY A 52 -4.04 -1.73 -19.55
CA GLY A 52 -5.49 -1.55 -19.47
C GLY A 52 -6.04 -0.65 -20.57
N ILE A 53 -5.33 0.45 -20.87
CA ILE A 53 -5.68 1.36 -21.97
C ILE A 53 -5.47 0.67 -23.32
N TRP A 54 -4.32 0.04 -23.52
CA TRP A 54 -3.97 -0.61 -24.78
C TRP A 54 -4.90 -1.76 -25.12
N LEU A 55 -5.24 -2.61 -24.14
CA LEU A 55 -6.11 -3.77 -24.31
C LEU A 55 -7.61 -3.45 -24.14
N GLN A 56 -7.94 -2.17 -23.90
CA GLN A 56 -9.32 -1.69 -23.75
C GLN A 56 -10.14 -2.52 -22.78
N ILE A 57 -9.60 -2.68 -21.54
CA ILE A 57 -10.29 -3.45 -20.52
C ILE A 57 -11.62 -2.78 -20.12
N SER A 58 -12.59 -3.59 -19.71
CA SER A 58 -13.93 -3.15 -19.33
C SER A 58 -13.92 -2.30 -18.03
N PRO A 59 -14.97 -1.49 -17.77
CA PRO A 59 -15.08 -0.75 -16.52
C PRO A 59 -15.01 -1.61 -15.26
N LEU A 60 -15.52 -2.85 -15.31
CA LEU A 60 -15.43 -3.78 -14.18
C LEU A 60 -13.99 -4.26 -13.96
N GLU A 61 -13.27 -4.59 -15.04
CA GLU A 61 -11.85 -4.96 -14.95
C GLU A 61 -11.01 -3.80 -14.42
N TRP A 62 -11.31 -2.54 -14.81
CA TRP A 62 -10.71 -1.35 -14.23
C TRP A 62 -10.96 -1.22 -12.73
N ALA A 63 -12.19 -1.47 -12.28
CA ALA A 63 -12.52 -1.44 -10.86
C ALA A 63 -11.69 -2.48 -10.08
N VAL A 64 -11.53 -3.69 -10.60
CA VAL A 64 -10.69 -4.74 -9.98
C VAL A 64 -9.23 -4.30 -9.92
N CYS A 65 -8.68 -3.73 -11.00
CA CYS A 65 -7.31 -3.23 -11.02
C CYS A 65 -7.09 -2.09 -10.01
N ILE A 66 -8.01 -1.14 -9.93
CA ILE A 66 -7.92 0.02 -9.00
C ILE A 66 -7.96 -0.47 -7.55
N ILE A 67 -8.88 -1.37 -7.22
CA ILE A 67 -8.98 -1.96 -5.87
C ILE A 67 -7.69 -2.74 -5.56
N GLY A 68 -7.21 -3.55 -6.51
CA GLY A 68 -5.98 -4.33 -6.37
C GLY A 68 -4.78 -3.46 -6.06
N VAL A 69 -4.51 -2.45 -6.87
CA VAL A 69 -3.41 -1.50 -6.69
C VAL A 69 -3.55 -0.74 -5.37
N GLY A 70 -4.75 -0.21 -5.07
CA GLY A 70 -5.00 0.53 -3.85
C GLY A 70 -4.75 -0.28 -2.59
N LEU A 71 -5.11 -1.56 -2.60
CA LEU A 71 -4.93 -2.44 -1.46
C LEU A 71 -3.45 -2.84 -1.26
N ILE A 72 -2.70 -3.09 -2.34
CA ILE A 72 -1.25 -3.30 -2.27
C ILE A 72 -0.57 -2.09 -1.61
N MET A 73 -0.87 -0.89 -2.08
CA MET A 73 -0.29 0.35 -1.53
C MET A 73 -0.66 0.55 -0.06
N ALA A 74 -1.90 0.25 0.33
CA ALA A 74 -2.35 0.36 1.72
C ALA A 74 -1.65 -0.65 2.63
N LEU A 75 -1.49 -1.90 2.18
CA LEU A 75 -0.78 -2.94 2.93
C LEU A 75 0.70 -2.62 3.07
N GLU A 76 1.34 -2.06 2.04
CA GLU A 76 2.73 -1.65 2.10
C GLU A 76 2.96 -0.51 3.11
N LEU A 77 2.08 0.48 3.13
CA LEU A 77 2.12 1.55 4.14
C LEU A 77 1.93 1.00 5.56
N LEU A 78 1.06 0.01 5.74
CA LEU A 78 0.88 -0.68 7.02
C LEU A 78 2.12 -1.49 7.40
N ASN A 79 2.75 -2.19 6.45
CA ASN A 79 4.00 -2.90 6.68
C ASN A 79 5.09 -1.94 7.16
N THR A 80 5.30 -0.82 6.46
CA THR A 80 6.25 0.23 6.85
C THR A 80 5.97 0.76 8.27
N ALA A 81 4.70 0.98 8.60
CA ALA A 81 4.32 1.45 9.94
C ALA A 81 4.59 0.40 11.03
N ILE A 82 4.33 -0.89 10.75
CA ILE A 82 4.63 -1.99 11.67
C ILE A 82 6.12 -2.11 11.88
N GLU A 83 6.93 -2.07 10.83
CA GLU A 83 8.38 -2.10 10.92
C GLU A 83 8.92 -0.97 11.79
N ALA A 84 8.45 0.26 11.57
CA ALA A 84 8.87 1.42 12.36
C ALA A 84 8.50 1.28 13.86
N VAL A 85 7.31 0.73 14.16
CA VAL A 85 6.90 0.46 15.56
C VAL A 85 7.72 -0.64 16.18
N VAL A 86 8.02 -1.70 15.46
CA VAL A 86 8.84 -2.82 15.95
C VAL A 86 10.27 -2.35 16.23
N ASP A 87 10.86 -1.56 15.34
CA ASP A 87 12.22 -1.02 15.50
C ASP A 87 12.32 -0.04 16.67
N LEU A 88 11.26 0.72 16.92
CA LEU A 88 11.17 1.61 18.08
C LEU A 88 11.03 0.83 19.39
N ALA A 89 10.26 -0.27 19.40
CA ALA A 89 9.96 -1.04 20.61
C ALA A 89 11.05 -2.06 20.96
N SER A 90 11.75 -2.56 19.97
CA SER A 90 12.76 -3.62 20.12
C SER A 90 14.00 -3.30 19.28
N PRO A 91 14.89 -2.41 19.76
CA PRO A 91 16.13 -2.07 19.07
C PRO A 91 17.11 -3.25 19.01
N GLU A 92 16.94 -4.25 19.88
CA GLU A 92 17.70 -5.49 19.87
C GLU A 92 16.96 -6.59 19.10
N ILE A 93 17.72 -7.59 18.61
CA ILE A 93 17.13 -8.73 17.88
C ILE A 93 16.29 -9.58 18.84
N HIS A 94 14.98 -9.56 18.64
CA HIS A 94 14.03 -10.35 19.42
C HIS A 94 13.19 -11.25 18.49
N PRO A 95 12.98 -12.55 18.83
CA PRO A 95 12.23 -13.46 17.96
C PRO A 95 10.82 -12.97 17.60
N LEU A 96 10.09 -12.37 18.53
CA LEU A 96 8.76 -11.82 18.27
C LEU A 96 8.80 -10.59 17.35
N ALA A 97 9.84 -9.75 17.45
CA ALA A 97 10.04 -8.63 16.54
C ALA A 97 10.22 -9.11 15.10
N LYS A 98 11.02 -10.17 14.91
CA LYS A 98 11.18 -10.83 13.61
C LYS A 98 9.86 -11.36 13.09
N ILE A 99 9.10 -12.11 13.91
CA ILE A 99 7.80 -12.66 13.50
C ILE A 99 6.84 -11.53 13.07
N ALA A 100 6.77 -10.43 13.81
CA ALA A 100 5.91 -9.31 13.48
C ALA A 100 6.24 -8.70 12.11
N LYS A 101 7.52 -8.45 11.83
CA LYS A 101 7.99 -7.94 10.54
C LYS A 101 7.73 -8.92 9.39
N ASP A 102 8.11 -10.19 9.57
CA ASP A 102 7.92 -11.23 8.56
C ASP A 102 6.43 -11.40 8.22
N THR A 103 5.54 -11.36 9.24
CA THR A 103 4.11 -11.51 9.04
C THR A 103 3.50 -10.30 8.31
N ALA A 104 3.94 -9.10 8.64
CA ALA A 104 3.50 -7.88 7.96
C ALA A 104 3.91 -7.89 6.48
N SER A 105 5.16 -8.24 6.20
CA SER A 105 5.67 -8.41 4.83
C SER A 105 4.95 -9.53 4.08
N ALA A 106 4.66 -10.66 4.74
CA ALA A 106 3.92 -11.77 4.15
C ALA A 106 2.50 -11.38 3.72
N ALA A 107 1.84 -10.49 4.44
CA ALA A 107 0.51 -9.97 4.05
C ALA A 107 0.56 -9.21 2.72
N VAL A 108 1.59 -8.39 2.50
CA VAL A 108 1.83 -7.71 1.21
C VAL A 108 2.07 -8.75 0.12
N GLY A 109 3.00 -9.69 0.34
CA GLY A 109 3.37 -10.71 -0.64
C GLY A 109 2.20 -11.60 -1.06
N MET A 110 1.37 -12.01 -0.09
CA MET A 110 0.15 -12.80 -0.36
C MET A 110 -0.83 -12.02 -1.24
N TYR A 111 -1.04 -10.74 -0.96
CA TYR A 111 -1.94 -9.92 -1.76
C TYR A 111 -1.38 -9.62 -3.16
N CYS A 112 -0.07 -9.44 -3.29
CA CYS A 112 0.59 -9.33 -4.60
C CYS A 112 0.36 -10.58 -5.46
N LEU A 113 0.43 -11.77 -4.87
CA LEU A 113 0.12 -13.03 -5.58
C LEU A 113 -1.33 -13.06 -6.07
N ILE A 114 -2.29 -12.67 -5.22
CA ILE A 114 -3.71 -12.60 -5.59
C ILE A 114 -3.92 -11.59 -6.72
N ALA A 115 -3.33 -10.40 -6.63
CA ALA A 115 -3.43 -9.37 -7.65
C ALA A 115 -2.80 -9.81 -8.98
N PHE A 116 -1.68 -10.53 -8.93
CA PHE A 116 -1.05 -11.11 -10.11
C PHE A 116 -1.97 -12.14 -10.79
N ILE A 117 -2.58 -13.05 -10.02
CA ILE A 117 -3.53 -14.03 -10.55
C ILE A 117 -4.73 -13.33 -11.18
N ALA A 118 -5.30 -12.32 -10.53
CA ALA A 118 -6.39 -11.52 -11.09
C ALA A 118 -5.97 -10.84 -12.40
N GLY A 119 -4.76 -10.29 -12.45
CA GLY A 119 -4.17 -9.71 -13.65
C GLY A 119 -4.04 -10.72 -14.80
N CYS A 120 -3.63 -11.96 -14.50
CA CYS A 120 -3.61 -13.04 -15.51
C CYS A 120 -4.99 -13.33 -16.11
N PHE A 121 -6.05 -13.32 -15.29
CA PHE A 121 -7.43 -13.50 -15.79
C PHE A 121 -7.92 -12.31 -16.61
N ILE A 122 -7.53 -11.09 -16.28
CA ILE A 122 -7.95 -9.88 -17.00
C ILE A 122 -7.18 -9.72 -18.32
N PHE A 123 -5.85 -9.78 -18.25
CA PHE A 123 -4.99 -9.46 -19.39
C PHE A 123 -4.69 -10.66 -20.28
N GLY A 124 -4.58 -11.86 -19.69
CA GLY A 124 -4.19 -13.08 -20.40
C GLY A 124 -5.06 -13.39 -21.63
N PRO A 125 -6.40 -13.48 -21.52
CA PRO A 125 -7.27 -13.75 -22.67
C PRO A 125 -7.15 -12.68 -23.77
N LYS A 126 -6.98 -11.42 -23.39
CA LYS A 126 -6.87 -10.30 -24.33
C LYS A 126 -5.54 -10.31 -25.08
N ILE A 127 -4.45 -10.67 -24.41
CA ILE A 127 -3.12 -10.82 -25.04
C ILE A 127 -3.14 -12.01 -26.00
N ILE A 128 -3.71 -13.15 -25.60
CA ILE A 128 -3.82 -14.35 -26.45
C ILE A 128 -4.64 -14.05 -27.73
N ALA A 129 -5.68 -13.23 -27.60
CA ALA A 129 -6.52 -12.84 -28.74
C ALA A 129 -5.82 -11.92 -29.77
N LEU A 130 -4.65 -11.36 -29.43
CA LEU A 130 -3.82 -10.54 -30.33
C LEU A 130 -2.75 -11.36 -31.07
N LEU A 131 -2.52 -12.61 -30.68
CA LEU A 131 -1.56 -13.54 -31.29
C LEU A 131 -2.22 -14.40 -32.36
#